data_d8d1097e21af579bc4a558e571a815b0
#
_entry.id   d8d1097e21af579bc4a558e571a815b0
#
_cell.length_a   1.000
_cell.length_b   1.000
_cell.length_c   1.000
_cell.angle_alpha   90.00
_cell.angle_beta   90.00
_cell.angle_gamma   90.00
#
_symmetry.space_group_name_H-M   'P 1'
#
loop_
_entity.id
_entity.type
_entity.pdbx_description
1 polymer ?
#
loop_
_entity_poly.entity_id
_entity_poly.type
_entity_poly.pdbx_seq_one_letter_code
_entity_poly.pdbx_strand_id
1 'polypeptide(L)'
;FQLDSGKYNGQQVMPWPVLQKTRDANILTGSRKSSAFPTHFRAYGLGVFMTDYAGRQVYWHTGGAFGHVTNVCFIPEEKLGITILTNNDNQSFFEALRYQIMDAFMQQPYTDRSQFQWGFFSQGKKQTDEEIAALKTRVDKKNASAIALQDYTGEYFNTLYGKITITKNGNMLICRFQHHPDLIG
;
A
#
# COMPACT_ATOMS: atom_id res chain seq x y z
N PHE A 1 14.02 8.05 -17.33
CA PHE A 1 14.16 9.15 -16.37
C PHE A 1 15.00 8.74 -15.14
N GLN A 2 14.52 7.88 -14.25
CA GLN A 2 15.28 7.40 -13.10
C GLN A 2 16.57 6.66 -13.48
N LEU A 3 16.56 5.94 -14.60
CA LEU A 3 17.69 5.18 -15.12
C LEU A 3 18.65 6.01 -16.00
N ASP A 4 18.21 7.17 -16.46
CA ASP A 4 18.95 8.07 -17.37
C ASP A 4 19.29 9.41 -16.70
N SER A 5 19.74 9.33 -15.45
CA SER A 5 20.26 10.50 -14.68
C SER A 5 19.37 11.75 -14.73
N GLY A 6 18.05 11.56 -14.77
CA GLY A 6 17.07 12.64 -14.81
C GLY A 6 16.77 13.20 -16.20
N LYS A 7 17.20 12.51 -17.27
CA LYS A 7 16.91 12.88 -18.64
C LYS A 7 15.66 12.20 -19.18
N TYR A 8 14.98 12.88 -20.08
CA TYR A 8 13.92 12.36 -20.91
C TYR A 8 14.13 12.82 -22.35
N ASN A 9 14.18 11.90 -23.29
CA ASN A 9 14.51 12.17 -24.70
C ASN A 9 15.78 13.03 -24.87
N GLY A 10 16.82 12.73 -24.08
CA GLY A 10 18.10 13.44 -24.12
C GLY A 10 18.12 14.80 -23.40
N GLN A 11 16.97 15.33 -23.01
CA GLN A 11 16.87 16.61 -22.28
C GLN A 11 16.88 16.39 -20.76
N GLN A 12 17.63 17.23 -20.05
CA GLN A 12 17.66 17.20 -18.59
C GLN A 12 16.33 17.76 -18.04
N VAL A 13 15.50 16.87 -17.46
CA VAL A 13 14.20 17.22 -16.87
C VAL A 13 14.35 17.50 -15.37
N MET A 14 15.21 16.74 -14.70
CA MET A 14 15.52 16.93 -13.29
C MET A 14 17.03 16.80 -13.07
N PRO A 15 17.67 17.73 -12.35
CA PRO A 15 19.09 17.63 -12.05
C PRO A 15 19.45 16.33 -11.34
N TRP A 16 20.51 15.68 -11.78
CA TRP A 16 20.95 14.43 -11.19
C TRP A 16 21.16 14.48 -9.67
N PRO A 17 21.80 15.55 -9.10
CA PRO A 17 21.95 15.63 -7.64
C PRO A 17 20.63 15.60 -6.86
N VAL A 18 19.55 16.14 -7.45
CA VAL A 18 18.22 16.09 -6.84
C VAL A 18 17.69 14.66 -6.81
N LEU A 19 17.78 13.93 -7.93
CA LEU A 19 17.39 12.52 -7.98
C LEU A 19 18.25 11.66 -7.07
N GLN A 20 19.55 11.89 -7.07
CA GLN A 20 20.47 11.16 -6.20
C GLN A 20 20.10 11.34 -4.72
N LYS A 21 19.71 12.56 -4.34
CA LYS A 21 19.27 12.86 -2.98
C LYS A 21 18.03 12.05 -2.55
N THR A 22 17.14 11.72 -3.49
CA THR A 22 15.98 10.87 -3.17
C THR A 22 16.37 9.43 -2.83
N ARG A 23 17.55 9.00 -3.26
CA ARG A 23 18.10 7.65 -3.08
C ARG A 23 19.06 7.52 -1.90
N ASP A 24 19.33 8.61 -1.18
CA ASP A 24 20.12 8.54 0.05
C ASP A 24 19.33 7.79 1.13
N ALA A 25 19.99 6.90 1.86
CA ALA A 25 19.38 6.19 2.98
C ALA A 25 19.16 7.15 4.15
N ASN A 26 17.94 7.62 4.35
CA ASN A 26 17.60 8.52 5.46
C ASN A 26 17.19 7.72 6.71
N ILE A 27 16.52 6.58 6.53
CA ILE A 27 16.08 5.71 7.62
C ILE A 27 16.41 4.27 7.26
N LEU A 28 17.13 3.59 8.14
CA LEU A 28 17.34 2.15 8.02
C LEU A 28 16.11 1.42 8.56
N THR A 29 15.42 0.66 7.72
CA THR A 29 14.20 -0.08 8.08
C THR A 29 14.43 -1.57 8.34
N GLY A 30 15.61 -2.09 8.02
CA GLY A 30 16.03 -3.45 8.30
C GLY A 30 17.50 -3.68 7.99
N SER A 31 18.16 -4.47 8.84
CA SER A 31 19.61 -4.75 8.73
C SER A 31 19.95 -6.22 8.96
N ARG A 32 19.00 -7.12 8.73
CA ARG A 32 19.22 -8.55 8.90
C ARG A 32 19.09 -9.27 7.55
N LYS A 33 19.97 -10.22 7.31
CA LYS A 33 19.87 -11.11 6.14
C LYS A 33 18.49 -11.76 6.11
N SER A 34 17.82 -11.65 4.98
CA SER A 34 16.55 -12.35 4.74
C SER A 34 16.80 -13.86 4.57
N SER A 35 15.89 -14.67 5.10
CA SER A 35 15.87 -16.10 4.84
C SER A 35 15.22 -16.46 3.51
N ALA A 36 14.39 -15.57 2.95
CA ALA A 36 13.59 -15.82 1.75
C ALA A 36 14.13 -15.12 0.49
N PHE A 37 14.97 -14.09 0.66
CA PHE A 37 15.47 -13.27 -0.42
C PHE A 37 16.96 -13.00 -0.25
N PRO A 38 17.72 -12.80 -1.33
CA PRO A 38 19.15 -12.44 -1.27
C PRO A 38 19.33 -10.96 -0.90
N THR A 39 18.83 -10.55 0.27
CA THR A 39 18.86 -9.18 0.79
C THR A 39 19.39 -9.16 2.22
N HIS A 40 20.05 -8.05 2.60
CA HIS A 40 20.58 -7.82 3.94
C HIS A 40 20.07 -6.52 4.55
N PHE A 41 19.81 -5.50 3.73
CA PHE A 41 19.46 -4.17 4.18
C PHE A 41 18.16 -3.70 3.55
N ARG A 42 17.44 -2.90 4.32
CA ARG A 42 16.33 -2.09 3.82
C ARG A 42 16.45 -0.69 4.40
N ALA A 43 16.30 0.29 3.56
CA ALA A 43 16.27 1.69 3.97
C ALA A 43 15.16 2.43 3.23
N TYR A 44 14.88 3.64 3.67
CA TYR A 44 13.97 4.54 3.02
C TYR A 44 14.64 5.89 2.78
N GLY A 45 14.54 6.38 1.57
CA GLY A 45 15.05 7.68 1.14
C GLY A 45 13.97 8.75 1.18
N LEU A 46 13.95 9.62 0.18
CA LEU A 46 12.89 10.61 -0.01
C LEU A 46 11.89 10.10 -1.06
N GLY A 47 10.90 9.34 -0.59
CA GLY A 47 9.84 8.79 -1.43
C GLY A 47 10.19 7.46 -2.13
N VAL A 48 11.32 6.81 -1.81
CA VAL A 48 11.67 5.50 -2.35
C VAL A 48 12.24 4.59 -1.26
N PHE A 49 11.85 3.35 -1.27
CA PHE A 49 12.55 2.29 -0.57
C PHE A 49 13.80 1.88 -1.32
N MET A 50 14.78 1.42 -0.59
CA MET A 50 15.97 0.80 -1.16
C MET A 50 16.32 -0.48 -0.43
N THR A 51 16.87 -1.42 -1.16
CA THR A 51 17.40 -2.69 -0.62
C THR A 51 18.57 -3.15 -1.50
N ASP A 52 19.44 -3.95 -0.92
CA ASP A 52 20.32 -4.80 -1.73
C ASP A 52 19.53 -6.03 -2.17
N TYR A 53 19.74 -6.49 -3.39
CA TYR A 53 19.19 -7.74 -3.90
C TYR A 53 20.20 -8.43 -4.79
N ALA A 54 20.68 -9.59 -4.38
CA ALA A 54 21.72 -10.33 -5.11
C ALA A 54 22.92 -9.46 -5.50
N GLY A 55 23.35 -8.56 -4.61
CA GLY A 55 24.49 -7.66 -4.82
C GLY A 55 24.20 -6.43 -5.69
N ARG A 56 22.95 -6.14 -5.99
CA ARG A 56 22.51 -4.93 -6.72
C ARG A 56 21.71 -4.00 -5.83
N GLN A 57 21.75 -2.71 -6.11
CA GLN A 57 20.87 -1.72 -5.48
C GLN A 57 19.51 -1.68 -6.16
N VAL A 58 18.48 -1.98 -5.41
CA VAL A 58 17.09 -1.95 -5.87
C VAL A 58 16.35 -0.81 -5.20
N TYR A 59 15.70 0.01 -6.00
CA TYR A 59 14.85 1.11 -5.55
C TYR A 59 13.42 0.84 -5.96
N TRP A 60 12.48 1.07 -5.06
CA TRP A 60 11.07 0.81 -5.35
C TRP A 60 10.13 1.61 -4.47
N HIS A 61 8.91 1.76 -4.91
CA HIS A 61 7.80 2.24 -4.10
C HIS A 61 6.50 1.60 -4.57
N THR A 62 5.52 1.56 -3.67
CA THR A 62 4.18 1.08 -3.97
C THR A 62 3.17 2.20 -3.80
N GLY A 63 2.03 2.09 -4.43
CA GLY A 63 0.90 2.97 -4.22
C GLY A 63 -0.39 2.16 -4.21
N GLY A 64 -1.38 2.61 -3.47
CA GLY A 64 -2.69 1.98 -3.45
C GLY A 64 -3.79 2.99 -3.20
N ALA A 65 -4.85 2.93 -3.99
CA ALA A 65 -6.04 3.74 -3.82
C ALA A 65 -7.24 3.08 -4.50
N PHE A 66 -8.36 3.03 -3.80
CA PHE A 66 -9.67 2.68 -4.36
C PHE A 66 -9.70 1.39 -5.21
N GLY A 67 -9.16 0.31 -4.70
CA GLY A 67 -9.15 -0.98 -5.40
C GLY A 67 -8.03 -1.16 -6.41
N HIS A 68 -7.06 -0.25 -6.45
CA HIS A 68 -5.91 -0.33 -7.34
C HIS A 68 -4.62 -0.29 -6.52
N VAL A 69 -3.70 -1.18 -6.81
CA VAL A 69 -2.33 -1.11 -6.28
C VAL A 69 -1.32 -1.07 -7.40
N THR A 70 -0.25 -0.35 -7.16
CA THR A 70 0.82 -0.12 -8.13
C THR A 70 2.17 -0.36 -7.50
N ASN A 71 3.14 -0.74 -8.32
CA ASN A 71 4.54 -0.81 -7.94
C ASN A 71 5.40 -0.22 -9.03
N VAL A 72 6.38 0.57 -8.64
CA VAL A 72 7.49 0.96 -9.49
C VAL A 72 8.78 0.46 -8.84
N CYS A 73 9.64 -0.15 -9.62
CA CYS A 73 10.93 -0.66 -9.19
C CYS A 73 11.98 -0.36 -10.26
N PHE A 74 13.19 -0.02 -9.85
CA PHE A 74 14.29 0.17 -10.79
C PHE A 74 15.63 -0.25 -10.19
N ILE A 75 16.49 -0.78 -11.04
CA ILE A 75 17.80 -1.33 -10.72
C ILE A 75 18.79 -0.69 -11.68
N PRO A 76 19.51 0.36 -11.26
CA PRO A 76 20.38 1.14 -12.16
C PRO A 76 21.48 0.32 -12.79
N GLU A 77 22.12 -0.57 -12.05
CA GLU A 77 23.23 -1.41 -12.54
C GLU A 77 22.80 -2.33 -13.69
N GLU A 78 21.55 -2.78 -13.67
CA GLU A 78 20.96 -3.64 -14.70
C GLU A 78 20.22 -2.85 -15.79
N LYS A 79 20.13 -1.52 -15.66
CA LYS A 79 19.31 -0.65 -16.51
C LYS A 79 17.85 -1.13 -16.60
N LEU A 80 17.38 -1.77 -15.54
CA LEU A 80 16.06 -2.37 -15.47
C LEU A 80 15.08 -1.45 -14.75
N GLY A 81 13.94 -1.19 -15.37
CA GLY A 81 12.76 -0.55 -14.76
C GLY A 81 11.56 -1.47 -14.85
N ILE A 82 10.85 -1.65 -13.76
CA ILE A 82 9.65 -2.49 -13.67
C ILE A 82 8.51 -1.61 -13.15
N THR A 83 7.41 -1.57 -13.87
CA THR A 83 6.18 -0.93 -13.42
C THR A 83 5.04 -1.93 -13.50
N ILE A 84 4.33 -2.13 -12.40
CA ILE A 84 3.20 -3.04 -12.32
C ILE A 84 1.99 -2.24 -11.84
N LEU A 85 0.92 -2.27 -12.62
CA LEU A 85 -0.35 -1.62 -12.32
C LEU A 85 -1.43 -2.70 -12.22
N THR A 86 -2.19 -2.71 -11.14
CA THR A 86 -3.24 -3.70 -10.93
C THR A 86 -4.56 -3.02 -10.60
N ASN A 87 -5.65 -3.66 -10.96
CA ASN A 87 -7.01 -3.28 -10.56
C ASN A 87 -7.52 -4.15 -9.40
N ASN A 88 -6.63 -4.46 -8.48
CA ASN A 88 -6.89 -5.29 -7.30
C ASN A 88 -6.18 -4.67 -6.11
N ASP A 89 -6.81 -4.62 -4.95
CA ASP A 89 -6.27 -4.04 -3.71
C ASP A 89 -5.23 -4.94 -3.00
N ASN A 90 -4.87 -6.07 -3.60
CA ASN A 90 -3.92 -7.00 -3.00
C ASN A 90 -2.51 -6.83 -3.54
N GLN A 91 -1.56 -6.63 -2.65
CA GLN A 91 -0.15 -6.40 -3.00
C GLN A 91 0.61 -7.69 -3.38
N SER A 92 0.11 -8.87 -3.03
CA SER A 92 0.83 -10.12 -3.22
C SER A 92 1.11 -10.44 -4.69
N PHE A 93 0.22 -10.04 -5.61
CA PHE A 93 0.43 -10.28 -7.03
C PHE A 93 1.63 -9.49 -7.57
N PHE A 94 1.69 -8.19 -7.35
CA PHE A 94 2.81 -7.40 -7.88
C PHE A 94 4.13 -7.74 -7.16
N GLU A 95 4.09 -8.10 -5.88
CA GLU A 95 5.28 -8.57 -5.16
C GLU A 95 5.82 -9.86 -5.80
N ALA A 96 4.97 -10.83 -6.05
CA ALA A 96 5.37 -12.08 -6.73
C ALA A 96 5.98 -11.78 -8.11
N LEU A 97 5.29 -10.97 -8.92
CA LEU A 97 5.71 -10.66 -10.28
C LEU A 97 7.03 -9.85 -10.29
N ARG A 98 7.14 -8.84 -9.43
CA ARG A 98 8.38 -8.04 -9.31
C ARG A 98 9.58 -8.91 -8.99
N TYR A 99 9.49 -9.75 -7.98
CA TYR A 99 10.59 -10.62 -7.61
C TYR A 99 10.90 -11.69 -8.67
N GLN A 100 9.88 -12.22 -9.33
CA GLN A 100 10.10 -13.19 -10.42
C GLN A 100 10.85 -12.56 -11.60
N ILE A 101 10.54 -11.30 -11.97
CA ILE A 101 11.24 -10.55 -13.00
C ILE A 101 12.68 -10.26 -12.55
N MET A 102 12.87 -9.80 -11.31
CA MET A 102 14.21 -9.53 -10.77
C MET A 102 15.08 -10.78 -10.75
N ASP A 103 14.56 -11.91 -10.29
CA ASP A 103 15.28 -13.18 -10.27
C ASP A 103 15.73 -13.60 -11.67
N ALA A 104 14.84 -13.47 -12.67
CA ALA A 104 15.15 -13.81 -14.05
C ALA A 104 16.27 -12.92 -14.64
N PHE A 105 16.17 -11.59 -14.44
CA PHE A 105 17.19 -10.65 -14.92
C PHE A 105 18.54 -10.81 -14.23
N MET A 106 18.53 -11.14 -12.94
CA MET A 106 19.76 -11.31 -12.15
C MET A 106 20.25 -12.75 -12.13
N GLN A 107 19.70 -13.61 -12.98
CA GLN A 107 20.11 -15.02 -13.13
C GLN A 107 20.10 -15.78 -11.79
N GLN A 108 19.15 -15.46 -10.93
CA GLN A 108 18.98 -16.18 -9.67
C GLN A 108 18.35 -17.56 -9.92
N PRO A 109 18.62 -18.55 -9.08
CA PRO A 109 17.94 -19.84 -9.15
C PRO A 109 16.42 -19.65 -9.12
N TYR A 110 15.71 -20.41 -9.96
CA TYR A 110 14.26 -20.33 -10.02
C TYR A 110 13.64 -20.61 -8.65
N THR A 111 12.78 -19.74 -8.23
CA THR A 111 11.94 -19.88 -7.04
C THR A 111 10.52 -19.45 -7.42
N ASP A 112 9.53 -20.27 -7.10
CA ASP A 112 8.12 -19.90 -7.34
C ASP A 112 7.71 -18.79 -6.35
N ARG A 113 7.81 -17.54 -6.81
CA ARG A 113 7.45 -16.38 -6.02
C ARG A 113 5.94 -16.27 -5.82
N SER A 114 5.15 -16.83 -6.74
CA SER A 114 3.69 -16.87 -6.60
C SER A 114 3.27 -17.77 -5.45
N GLN A 115 3.86 -18.97 -5.35
CA GLN A 115 3.59 -19.89 -4.25
C GLN A 115 3.99 -19.28 -2.90
N PHE A 116 5.13 -18.58 -2.86
CA PHE A 116 5.57 -17.89 -1.65
C PHE A 116 4.58 -16.80 -1.22
N GLN A 117 4.15 -15.95 -2.15
CA GLN A 117 3.20 -14.86 -1.86
C GLN A 117 1.78 -15.36 -1.59
N TRP A 118 1.40 -16.50 -2.17
CA TRP A 118 0.09 -17.11 -1.92
C TRP A 118 -0.14 -17.44 -0.44
N GLY A 119 0.90 -17.85 0.27
CA GLY A 119 0.82 -18.09 1.71
C GLY A 119 0.35 -16.85 2.48
N PHE A 120 0.93 -15.68 2.20
CA PHE A 120 0.52 -14.42 2.84
C PHE A 120 -0.87 -13.97 2.39
N PHE A 121 -1.16 -14.07 1.09
CA PHE A 121 -2.47 -13.74 0.56
C PHE A 121 -3.60 -14.54 1.19
N SER A 122 -3.46 -15.85 1.22
CA SER A 122 -4.50 -16.75 1.75
C SER A 122 -4.73 -16.55 3.24
N GLN A 123 -3.67 -16.32 4.01
CA GLN A 123 -3.77 -16.02 5.44
C GLN A 123 -4.48 -14.67 5.68
N GLY A 124 -4.07 -13.62 4.97
CA GLY A 124 -4.69 -12.30 5.09
C GLY A 124 -6.16 -12.31 4.68
N LYS A 125 -6.49 -13.00 3.57
CA LYS A 125 -7.88 -13.17 3.15
C LYS A 125 -8.72 -13.88 4.20
N LYS A 126 -8.22 -14.97 4.75
CA LYS A 126 -8.92 -15.72 5.81
C LYS A 126 -9.22 -14.83 7.02
N GLN A 127 -8.24 -14.07 7.49
CA GLN A 127 -8.41 -13.15 8.60
C GLN A 127 -9.49 -12.10 8.30
N THR A 128 -9.45 -11.47 7.12
CA THR A 128 -10.48 -10.50 6.71
C THR A 128 -11.87 -11.12 6.64
N ASP A 129 -12.00 -12.33 6.08
CA ASP A 129 -13.28 -13.03 5.99
C ASP A 129 -13.84 -13.36 7.40
N GLU A 130 -12.99 -13.73 8.35
CA GLU A 130 -13.36 -13.98 9.75
C GLU A 130 -13.81 -12.69 10.45
N GLU A 131 -13.11 -11.58 10.25
CA GLU A 131 -13.49 -10.26 10.79
C GLU A 131 -14.85 -9.78 10.24
N ILE A 132 -15.07 -9.91 8.93
CA ILE A 132 -16.36 -9.59 8.30
C ILE A 132 -17.47 -10.47 8.84
N ALA A 133 -17.24 -11.77 9.00
CA ALA A 133 -18.23 -12.70 9.56
C ALA A 133 -18.58 -12.34 11.02
N ALA A 134 -17.58 -11.97 11.82
CA ALA A 134 -17.78 -11.51 13.20
C ALA A 134 -18.60 -10.20 13.25
N LEU A 135 -18.32 -9.23 12.37
CA LEU A 135 -19.09 -8.00 12.25
C LEU A 135 -20.54 -8.28 11.85
N LYS A 136 -20.78 -9.12 10.84
CA LYS A 136 -22.13 -9.54 10.45
C LYS A 136 -22.88 -10.18 11.61
N THR A 137 -22.25 -11.10 12.33
CA THR A 137 -22.84 -11.73 13.51
C THR A 137 -23.24 -10.72 14.59
N ARG A 138 -22.44 -9.66 14.78
CA ARG A 138 -22.77 -8.57 15.73
C ARG A 138 -23.97 -7.75 15.26
N VAL A 139 -24.04 -7.43 13.97
CA VAL A 139 -25.17 -6.70 13.38
C VAL A 139 -26.45 -7.52 13.45
N ASP A 140 -26.38 -8.81 13.13
CA ASP A 140 -27.54 -9.72 13.13
C ASP A 140 -28.14 -9.93 14.51
N LYS A 141 -27.35 -9.80 15.58
CA LYS A 141 -27.86 -9.86 16.96
C LYS A 141 -28.84 -8.72 17.29
N LYS A 142 -28.85 -7.63 16.50
CA LYS A 142 -29.73 -6.48 16.69
C LYS A 142 -29.78 -6.00 18.14
N ASN A 143 -28.64 -6.01 18.82
CA ASN A 143 -28.55 -5.56 20.20
C ASN A 143 -29.09 -4.15 20.32
N ALA A 144 -29.96 -3.91 21.29
CA ALA A 144 -30.41 -2.56 21.59
C ALA A 144 -29.21 -1.69 21.99
N SER A 145 -29.25 -0.43 21.61
CA SER A 145 -28.30 0.57 22.09
C SER A 145 -28.38 0.67 23.62
N ALA A 146 -27.24 0.83 24.27
CA ALA A 146 -27.15 1.06 25.71
C ALA A 146 -27.79 2.39 26.16
N ILE A 147 -27.89 3.35 25.25
CA ILE A 147 -28.51 4.66 25.45
C ILE A 147 -29.58 4.89 24.37
N ALA A 148 -30.54 5.77 24.65
CA ALA A 148 -31.62 6.04 23.71
C ALA A 148 -31.08 6.65 22.41
N LEU A 149 -31.63 6.23 21.26
CA LEU A 149 -31.20 6.76 19.97
C LEU A 149 -31.30 8.31 19.88
N GLN A 150 -32.22 8.90 20.61
CA GLN A 150 -32.39 10.34 20.68
C GLN A 150 -31.12 11.04 21.25
N ASP A 151 -30.42 10.41 22.15
CA ASP A 151 -29.26 11.00 22.83
C ASP A 151 -28.03 11.06 21.92
N TYR A 152 -28.05 10.36 20.77
CA TYR A 152 -27.04 10.47 19.71
C TYR A 152 -27.31 11.59 18.72
N THR A 153 -28.53 12.20 18.73
CA THR A 153 -28.87 13.24 17.77
C THR A 153 -28.17 14.56 18.11
N GLY A 154 -27.78 15.29 17.08
CA GLY A 154 -27.11 16.58 17.26
C GLY A 154 -26.12 16.89 16.15
N GLU A 155 -25.39 17.97 16.36
CA GLU A 155 -24.29 18.40 15.50
C GLU A 155 -22.97 18.13 16.20
N TYR A 156 -22.10 17.41 15.51
CA TYR A 156 -20.75 17.10 15.95
C TYR A 156 -19.75 17.77 15.03
N PHE A 157 -18.74 18.39 15.59
CA PHE A 157 -17.77 19.14 14.82
C PHE A 157 -16.35 18.65 15.08
N ASN A 158 -15.57 18.57 14.00
CA ASN A 158 -14.15 18.34 14.04
C ASN A 158 -13.44 19.32 13.09
N THR A 159 -12.34 19.92 13.54
CA THR A 159 -11.61 20.93 12.76
C THR A 159 -11.07 20.42 11.41
N LEU A 160 -10.77 19.12 11.31
CA LEU A 160 -10.28 18.50 10.10
C LEU A 160 -11.41 17.99 9.19
N TYR A 161 -12.40 17.33 9.77
CA TYR A 161 -13.47 16.64 9.02
C TYR A 161 -14.74 17.46 8.84
N GLY A 162 -14.82 18.64 9.47
CA GLY A 162 -16.01 19.47 9.42
C GLY A 162 -17.12 18.97 10.33
N LYS A 163 -18.35 19.31 9.96
CA LYS A 163 -19.56 19.00 10.73
C LYS A 163 -20.23 17.71 10.27
N ILE A 164 -20.69 16.92 11.25
CA ILE A 164 -21.58 15.78 11.05
C ILE A 164 -22.87 16.08 11.79
N THR A 165 -24.00 15.96 11.10
CA THR A 165 -25.33 16.08 11.70
C THR A 165 -25.95 14.70 11.81
N ILE A 166 -26.34 14.31 13.03
CA ILE A 166 -27.03 13.04 13.29
C ILE A 166 -28.48 13.36 13.61
N THR A 167 -29.39 12.75 12.86
CA THR A 167 -30.84 12.85 13.07
C THR A 167 -31.46 11.48 13.28
N LYS A 168 -32.59 11.42 14.01
CA LYS A 168 -33.36 10.19 14.20
C LYS A 168 -34.50 10.11 13.20
N ASN A 169 -34.65 8.97 12.55
CA ASN A 169 -35.81 8.67 11.70
C ASN A 169 -36.35 7.28 12.08
N GLY A 170 -37.46 7.26 12.80
CA GLY A 170 -38.00 6.03 13.37
C GLY A 170 -37.03 5.37 14.34
N ASN A 171 -36.62 4.16 14.03
CA ASN A 171 -35.63 3.37 14.81
C ASN A 171 -34.21 3.39 14.19
N MET A 172 -33.93 4.37 13.35
CA MET A 172 -32.62 4.54 12.73
C MET A 172 -32.03 5.91 13.03
N LEU A 173 -30.71 6.00 13.03
CA LEU A 173 -29.98 7.26 13.00
C LEU A 173 -29.52 7.50 11.56
N ILE A 174 -29.59 8.75 11.13
CA ILE A 174 -29.10 9.20 9.82
C ILE A 174 -27.96 10.17 10.07
N CYS A 175 -26.78 9.84 9.52
CA CYS A 175 -25.60 10.70 9.56
C CYS A 175 -25.46 11.45 8.23
N ARG A 176 -25.28 12.77 8.30
CA ARG A 176 -24.98 13.62 7.13
C ARG A 176 -23.68 14.36 7.35
N PHE A 177 -22.82 14.30 6.34
CA PHE A 177 -21.48 14.89 6.36
C PHE A 177 -21.47 16.23 5.62
N GLN A 178 -20.89 17.26 6.22
CA GLN A 178 -20.84 18.62 5.65
C GLN A 178 -20.15 18.64 4.27
N HIS A 179 -19.05 17.91 4.12
CA HIS A 179 -18.24 17.90 2.91
C HIS A 179 -18.56 16.74 1.95
N HIS A 180 -19.51 15.90 2.30
CA HIS A 180 -19.96 14.75 1.49
C HIS A 180 -21.48 14.64 1.56
N PRO A 181 -22.23 15.59 0.94
CA PRO A 181 -23.68 15.67 1.08
C PRO A 181 -24.43 14.44 0.53
N ASP A 182 -23.81 13.74 -0.43
CA ASP A 182 -24.38 12.53 -1.05
C ASP A 182 -24.08 11.25 -0.25
N LEU A 183 -23.20 11.33 0.76
CA LEU A 183 -22.89 10.22 1.65
C LEU A 183 -23.82 10.26 2.86
N ILE A 184 -24.79 9.35 2.89
CA ILE A 184 -25.76 9.20 3.98
C ILE A 184 -25.50 7.84 4.62
N GLY A 185 -25.19 7.84 5.91
CA GLY A 185 -24.95 6.64 6.72
C GLY A 185 -26.05 6.41 7.75
#